data_940fef2f2e8cd203082a4ea1c7c53656
#
_entry.id   940fef2f2e8cd203082a4ea1c7c53656
#
_cell.length_a   1.000
_cell.length_b   1.000
_cell.length_c   1.000
_cell.angle_alpha   90.00
_cell.angle_beta   90.00
_cell.angle_gamma   90.00
#
_symmetry.space_group_name_H-M   'P 1'
#
loop_
_entity.id
_entity.type
_entity.pdbx_description
1 polymer ?
#
loop_
_entity_poly.entity_id
_entity_poly.type
_entity_poly.pdbx_seq_one_letter_code
_entity_poly.pdbx_strand_id
1 'polypeptide(L)'
;MLTRRFAAVATAWSLIAAAFSVALPAGQARAQSPSGACDATAGVAVLTTPVAPWTGMPLRVIVAAEKPLDGELVLIGPDGSVAAKSDDRQGGPPFFWYAEVASPAAGTWRATLTPQGASAGCGALTRQIAVRSDAAPPPTATAGSLWPLHNTWNRSTENLYSAWIQKLFDGPLDTELSWPTLYNVLRDKSRNMLFNYLGLSEEGATMSFRPDCADAVYFLRAYFAFKMGLPFGYSNCSRGGNGKPPKCYGWFTILNAEAAKQPGLAASFAHYLPIIGDAVQSGNGRVAANDDNTDFYTVPLTQDTLRPGTIYADPYGHILMLVRRVPQTATSPGVFLAVDAEPDGSVTRKRFWRGNFLFVHDPTLASPGFKRFRPVVRAANGTLQRLTNAEIAKNPDYGDFSLDQSQLSAQDFYDRMDDVMSPAPLDPLGAMEDAITSLEEQVNTRVTSIENGRKYQNSGKGDTAMPDGPSIFETTGAWEDYSTPARDFRLLIAIDVVRGFPDHVARRPDRYAIPQGKSVADVQAELQGALASELAARKFTYTRSDGSQWTLTLKDVIDRMADFEMAYNPNDCVELRWAAPAGSEEASTCKRHAPAAQRAKITEYRNWFRDRHWPTPQAS
;
A
#
# COMPACT_ATOMS: atom_id res chain seq x y z
N MET A 1 -73.85 3.60 8.96
CA MET A 1 -74.63 4.83 8.81
C MET A 1 -73.65 5.91 8.44
N LEU A 2 -73.76 6.46 7.40
CA LEU A 2 -74.35 7.11 6.29
C LEU A 2 -73.33 7.49 5.24
N THR A 3 -73.52 7.00 4.11
CA THR A 3 -73.07 7.45 2.80
C THR A 3 -73.31 8.94 2.56
N ARG A 4 -72.45 9.61 1.76
CA ARG A 4 -72.89 10.38 0.58
C ARG A 4 -71.74 10.79 -0.34
N ARG A 5 -72.00 10.55 -1.60
CA ARG A 5 -71.32 10.93 -2.83
C ARG A 5 -71.64 12.41 -3.16
N PHE A 6 -70.83 12.97 -4.06
CA PHE A 6 -71.10 13.84 -5.26
C PHE A 6 -69.90 14.77 -5.46
N ALA A 7 -69.42 15.16 -6.55
CA ALA A 7 -69.56 14.99 -7.99
C ALA A 7 -68.64 16.05 -8.62
N ALA A 8 -68.14 15.75 -9.79
CA ALA A 8 -67.23 16.58 -10.57
C ALA A 8 -67.86 17.89 -11.07
N VAL A 9 -67.04 18.96 -11.18
CA VAL A 9 -67.26 20.03 -12.14
C VAL A 9 -65.93 20.40 -12.77
N ALA A 10 -65.82 20.23 -14.08
CA ALA A 10 -64.78 20.73 -14.93
C ALA A 10 -65.10 22.16 -15.37
N THR A 11 -64.14 23.05 -15.30
CA THR A 11 -64.18 24.30 -16.04
C THR A 11 -62.79 24.62 -16.62
N ALA A 12 -62.72 24.61 -17.92
CA ALA A 12 -61.61 25.05 -18.73
C ALA A 12 -61.56 26.61 -18.75
N TRP A 13 -60.37 27.16 -18.59
CA TRP A 13 -60.06 28.51 -19.07
C TRP A 13 -58.69 28.57 -19.72
N SER A 14 -58.65 29.18 -20.86
CA SER A 14 -57.59 29.26 -21.86
C SER A 14 -56.61 30.41 -21.58
N LEU A 15 -55.35 30.17 -21.90
CA LEU A 15 -54.33 31.03 -22.53
C LEU A 15 -54.16 32.51 -22.10
N ILE A 16 -53.00 32.83 -21.57
CA ILE A 16 -52.17 33.95 -22.06
C ILE A 16 -50.69 33.56 -21.85
N ALA A 17 -49.93 33.50 -22.97
CA ALA A 17 -48.50 33.33 -23.01
C ALA A 17 -47.80 34.67 -22.76
N ALA A 18 -47.01 34.77 -21.73
CA ALA A 18 -46.02 35.84 -21.55
C ALA A 18 -44.63 35.23 -21.56
N ALA A 19 -43.87 35.47 -22.63
CA ALA A 19 -42.47 35.07 -22.74
C ALA A 19 -41.60 35.94 -21.82
N PHE A 20 -41.08 35.35 -20.75
CA PHE A 20 -39.96 35.90 -20.01
C PHE A 20 -38.71 35.13 -20.39
N SER A 21 -37.80 35.77 -21.13
CA SER A 21 -36.48 35.30 -21.43
C SER A 21 -35.63 35.44 -20.15
N VAL A 22 -35.46 34.35 -19.41
CA VAL A 22 -34.46 34.28 -18.36
C VAL A 22 -33.18 33.71 -18.97
N ALA A 23 -32.15 34.55 -19.07
CA ALA A 23 -30.81 34.12 -19.41
C ALA A 23 -30.27 33.20 -18.28
N LEU A 24 -30.16 31.90 -18.57
CA LEU A 24 -29.46 30.92 -17.71
C LEU A 24 -27.95 31.09 -17.91
N PRO A 25 -27.15 31.05 -16.83
CA PRO A 25 -25.69 31.05 -16.95
C PRO A 25 -25.23 29.77 -17.65
N ALA A 26 -24.19 29.88 -18.46
CA ALA A 26 -23.61 28.82 -19.26
C ALA A 26 -23.28 27.60 -18.37
N GLY A 27 -24.18 26.63 -18.37
CA GLY A 27 -23.93 25.30 -17.80
C GLY A 27 -22.83 24.62 -18.60
N GLN A 28 -21.87 24.06 -17.89
CA GLN A 28 -20.86 23.18 -18.47
C GLN A 28 -21.56 22.14 -19.34
N ALA A 29 -21.30 22.17 -20.63
CA ALA A 29 -21.80 21.17 -21.58
C ALA A 29 -21.25 19.81 -21.17
N ARG A 30 -22.08 19.00 -20.52
CA ARG A 30 -21.87 17.56 -20.45
C ARG A 30 -21.93 17.08 -21.90
N ALA A 31 -20.80 16.63 -22.43
CA ALA A 31 -20.78 15.93 -23.69
C ALA A 31 -21.71 14.71 -23.56
N GLN A 32 -22.83 14.74 -24.26
CA GLN A 32 -23.67 13.56 -24.45
C GLN A 32 -22.84 12.55 -25.23
N SER A 33 -22.49 11.43 -24.59
CA SER A 33 -21.88 10.30 -25.27
C SER A 33 -22.84 9.76 -26.32
N PRO A 34 -22.39 9.44 -27.56
CA PRO A 34 -23.20 8.78 -28.54
C PRO A 34 -23.68 7.43 -27.98
N SER A 35 -24.91 7.05 -28.27
CA SER A 35 -25.50 5.76 -27.96
C SER A 35 -24.67 4.65 -28.64
N GLY A 36 -23.80 3.99 -27.86
CA GLY A 36 -22.79 3.07 -28.32
C GLY A 36 -21.43 3.30 -27.65
N ALA A 37 -21.41 4.07 -26.53
CA ALA A 37 -20.19 4.33 -25.78
C ALA A 37 -19.55 3.00 -25.35
N CYS A 38 -18.32 2.79 -25.78
CA CYS A 38 -17.51 1.65 -25.40
C CYS A 38 -17.32 1.63 -23.87
N ASP A 39 -17.74 0.57 -23.22
CA ASP A 39 -17.70 0.44 -21.76
C ASP A 39 -16.26 0.58 -21.20
N ALA A 40 -15.24 0.25 -22.01
CA ALA A 40 -13.84 0.41 -21.66
C ALA A 40 -13.39 1.87 -21.48
N THR A 41 -14.07 2.83 -22.09
CA THR A 41 -13.76 4.27 -21.96
C THR A 41 -14.53 4.96 -20.84
N ALA A 42 -15.48 4.26 -20.21
CA ALA A 42 -16.19 4.77 -19.05
C ALA A 42 -15.22 4.89 -17.85
N GLY A 43 -15.26 6.01 -17.14
CA GLY A 43 -14.43 6.23 -15.94
C GLY A 43 -12.95 6.52 -16.21
N VAL A 44 -12.57 6.84 -17.46
CA VAL A 44 -11.19 7.27 -17.76
C VAL A 44 -10.94 8.66 -17.17
N ALA A 45 -9.86 8.77 -16.41
CA ALA A 45 -9.39 9.99 -15.78
C ALA A 45 -8.15 10.52 -16.50
N VAL A 46 -8.05 11.84 -16.65
CA VAL A 46 -6.88 12.51 -17.24
C VAL A 46 -6.34 13.53 -16.23
N LEU A 47 -5.08 13.39 -15.87
CA LEU A 47 -4.35 14.33 -15.03
C LEU A 47 -3.26 15.01 -15.85
N THR A 48 -3.25 16.35 -15.80
CA THR A 48 -2.14 17.17 -16.32
C THR A 48 -1.33 17.76 -15.18
N THR A 49 -0.03 17.75 -15.28
CA THR A 49 0.87 18.31 -14.27
C THR A 49 1.93 19.22 -14.93
N PRO A 50 2.20 20.41 -14.36
CA PRO A 50 1.56 21.03 -13.19
C PRO A 50 0.08 21.36 -13.42
N VAL A 51 -0.64 21.73 -12.34
CA VAL A 51 -2.07 22.07 -12.41
C VAL A 51 -2.37 23.21 -13.37
N ALA A 52 -1.45 24.16 -13.49
CA ALA A 52 -1.46 25.26 -14.46
C ALA A 52 -0.17 25.19 -15.29
N PRO A 53 -0.13 24.40 -16.37
CA PRO A 53 1.07 24.22 -17.17
C PRO A 53 1.58 25.53 -17.79
N TRP A 54 2.90 25.71 -17.83
CA TRP A 54 3.55 26.85 -18.45
C TRP A 54 4.92 26.47 -19.01
N THR A 55 5.49 27.31 -19.87
CA THR A 55 6.71 27.00 -20.64
C THR A 55 7.96 26.73 -19.80
N GLY A 56 7.99 27.17 -18.53
CA GLY A 56 9.09 26.96 -17.60
C GLY A 56 9.08 25.62 -16.85
N MET A 57 8.09 24.75 -17.11
CA MET A 57 7.95 23.46 -16.44
C MET A 57 7.58 22.36 -17.44
N PRO A 58 8.05 21.11 -17.24
CA PRO A 58 7.61 19.99 -18.05
C PRO A 58 6.09 19.82 -18.00
N LEU A 59 5.48 19.55 -19.16
CA LEU A 59 4.09 19.12 -19.27
C LEU A 59 4.06 17.60 -19.18
N ARG A 60 3.42 17.08 -18.13
CA ARG A 60 3.19 15.65 -17.95
C ARG A 60 1.70 15.36 -18.03
N VAL A 61 1.35 14.26 -18.67
CA VAL A 61 -0.04 13.80 -18.78
C VAL A 61 -0.11 12.34 -18.39
N ILE A 62 -1.09 12.03 -17.54
CA ILE A 62 -1.45 10.67 -17.16
C ILE A 62 -2.89 10.46 -17.56
N VAL A 63 -3.15 9.33 -18.19
CA VAL A 63 -4.49 8.83 -18.43
C VAL A 63 -4.65 7.52 -17.69
N ALA A 64 -5.65 7.42 -16.82
CA ALA A 64 -5.95 6.22 -16.03
C ALA A 64 -7.33 5.68 -16.39
N ALA A 65 -7.42 4.38 -16.66
CA ALA A 65 -8.64 3.65 -16.99
C ALA A 65 -8.90 2.54 -15.95
N GLU A 66 -10.14 2.39 -15.51
CA GLU A 66 -10.56 1.32 -14.60
C GLU A 66 -10.54 -0.05 -15.28
N LYS A 67 -11.03 -0.12 -16.49
CA LYS A 67 -11.16 -1.35 -17.27
C LYS A 67 -9.98 -1.55 -18.21
N PRO A 68 -9.65 -2.79 -18.59
CA PRO A 68 -8.65 -3.05 -19.60
C PRO A 68 -8.96 -2.30 -20.89
N LEU A 69 -8.02 -1.49 -21.33
CA LEU A 69 -8.08 -0.72 -22.56
C LEU A 69 -6.70 -0.78 -23.20
N ASP A 70 -6.61 -1.13 -24.48
CA ASP A 70 -5.38 -1.00 -25.24
C ASP A 70 -5.44 0.31 -26.04
N GLY A 71 -4.35 1.07 -26.05
CA GLY A 71 -4.35 2.37 -26.71
C GLY A 71 -2.99 3.07 -26.68
N GLU A 72 -2.88 4.14 -27.46
CA GLU A 72 -1.71 5.02 -27.51
C GLU A 72 -2.11 6.42 -27.01
N LEU A 73 -1.37 6.93 -26.02
CA LEU A 73 -1.46 8.32 -25.57
C LEU A 73 -0.55 9.18 -26.43
N VAL A 74 -1.11 10.22 -27.06
CA VAL A 74 -0.39 11.17 -27.91
C VAL A 74 -0.54 12.58 -27.37
N LEU A 75 0.56 13.33 -27.24
CA LEU A 75 0.56 14.75 -26.93
C LEU A 75 0.87 15.55 -28.19
N ILE A 76 -0.07 16.42 -28.59
CA ILE A 76 0.00 17.21 -29.80
C ILE A 76 0.17 18.69 -29.39
N GLY A 77 1.20 19.34 -29.93
CA GLY A 77 1.53 20.72 -29.67
C GLY A 77 0.58 21.73 -30.31
N PRO A 78 0.74 23.04 -29.97
CA PRO A 78 -0.08 24.11 -30.56
C PRO A 78 0.08 24.25 -32.09
N ASP A 79 1.23 23.81 -32.62
CA ASP A 79 1.54 23.78 -34.06
C ASP A 79 0.94 22.56 -34.79
N GLY A 80 0.26 21.67 -34.06
CA GLY A 80 -0.30 20.43 -34.60
C GLY A 80 0.69 19.27 -34.68
N SER A 81 1.95 19.44 -34.32
CA SER A 81 2.96 18.37 -34.32
C SER A 81 2.79 17.42 -33.12
N VAL A 82 3.16 16.14 -33.30
CA VAL A 82 3.25 15.16 -32.22
C VAL A 82 4.55 15.40 -31.46
N ALA A 83 4.43 15.82 -30.20
CA ALA A 83 5.58 16.11 -29.34
C ALA A 83 5.99 14.93 -28.44
N ALA A 84 5.05 14.09 -28.03
CA ALA A 84 5.31 12.87 -27.27
C ALA A 84 4.21 11.85 -27.51
N LYS A 85 4.55 10.57 -27.36
CA LYS A 85 3.60 9.46 -27.41
C LYS A 85 4.02 8.31 -26.49
N SER A 86 3.05 7.52 -26.06
CA SER A 86 3.27 6.33 -25.23
C SER A 86 2.19 5.28 -25.52
N ASP A 87 2.60 4.09 -25.92
CA ASP A 87 1.81 2.87 -25.99
C ASP A 87 2.07 1.94 -24.79
N ASP A 88 2.98 2.33 -23.89
CA ASP A 88 3.31 1.62 -22.66
C ASP A 88 2.15 1.72 -21.67
N ARG A 89 1.26 0.71 -21.72
CA ARG A 89 0.17 0.55 -20.75
C ARG A 89 0.71 -0.08 -19.48
N GLN A 90 0.66 0.66 -18.40
CA GLN A 90 1.09 0.24 -17.07
C GLN A 90 -0.10 -0.10 -16.17
N GLY A 91 0.17 -0.84 -15.07
CA GLY A 91 -0.80 -1.14 -14.03
C GLY A 91 -1.82 -2.22 -14.41
N GLY A 92 -2.94 -2.20 -13.68
CA GLY A 92 -4.13 -2.98 -13.98
C GLY A 92 -4.74 -3.79 -12.83
N PRO A 93 -5.88 -3.32 -12.27
CA PRO A 93 -6.46 -1.98 -12.33
C PRO A 93 -5.83 -1.01 -11.31
N PRO A 94 -5.85 0.32 -11.57
CA PRO A 94 -6.16 0.93 -12.84
C PRO A 94 -5.05 0.73 -13.87
N PHE A 95 -5.42 0.72 -15.15
CA PHE A 95 -4.48 0.77 -16.27
C PHE A 95 -4.15 2.22 -16.57
N PHE A 96 -2.88 2.56 -16.84
CA PHE A 96 -2.53 3.94 -17.10
C PHE A 96 -1.40 4.11 -18.13
N TRP A 97 -1.40 5.28 -18.75
CA TRP A 97 -0.37 5.74 -19.68
C TRP A 97 0.22 7.04 -19.17
N TYR A 98 1.48 7.25 -19.44
CA TYR A 98 2.23 8.45 -19.08
C TYR A 98 2.99 8.99 -20.28
N ALA A 99 2.92 10.29 -20.49
CA ALA A 99 3.72 10.99 -21.48
C ALA A 99 4.19 12.35 -20.94
N GLU A 100 5.40 12.79 -21.32
CA GLU A 100 6.02 14.03 -20.87
C GLU A 100 6.61 14.80 -22.04
N VAL A 101 6.47 16.14 -22.00
CA VAL A 101 7.15 17.09 -22.85
C VAL A 101 7.98 18.00 -21.95
N ALA A 102 9.31 17.90 -22.02
CA ALA A 102 10.23 18.58 -21.11
C ALA A 102 10.16 20.11 -21.20
N SER A 103 9.90 20.68 -22.39
CA SER A 103 9.86 22.10 -22.64
C SER A 103 8.67 22.43 -23.56
N PRO A 104 7.45 22.50 -23.01
CA PRO A 104 6.25 22.74 -23.81
C PRO A 104 6.20 24.20 -24.30
N ALA A 105 5.80 24.41 -25.55
CA ALA A 105 5.48 25.74 -26.08
C ALA A 105 4.17 26.27 -25.48
N ALA A 106 4.04 27.59 -25.33
CA ALA A 106 2.78 28.21 -24.93
C ALA A 106 1.71 28.00 -26.01
N GLY A 107 0.45 27.78 -25.59
CA GLY A 107 -0.68 27.57 -26.50
C GLY A 107 -1.57 26.42 -26.05
N THR A 108 -2.46 26.00 -26.95
CA THR A 108 -3.41 24.90 -26.70
C THR A 108 -2.84 23.59 -27.18
N TRP A 109 -2.56 22.71 -26.23
CA TRP A 109 -2.13 21.32 -26.43
C TRP A 109 -3.33 20.39 -26.45
N ARG A 110 -3.16 19.21 -27.04
CA ARG A 110 -4.14 18.12 -26.98
C ARG A 110 -3.46 16.86 -26.50
N ALA A 111 -4.03 16.24 -25.45
CA ALA A 111 -3.71 14.88 -25.05
C ALA A 111 -4.82 13.97 -25.60
N THR A 112 -4.48 12.98 -26.38
CA THR A 112 -5.44 12.06 -27.00
C THR A 112 -5.01 10.63 -26.68
N LEU A 113 -5.89 9.86 -26.03
CA LEU A 113 -5.77 8.40 -25.93
C LEU A 113 -6.59 7.78 -27.05
N THR A 114 -5.93 7.13 -27.99
CA THR A 114 -6.57 6.43 -29.12
C THR A 114 -6.62 4.95 -28.82
N PRO A 115 -7.82 4.36 -28.63
CA PRO A 115 -7.96 2.93 -28.43
C PRO A 115 -7.44 2.11 -29.61
N GLN A 116 -6.79 0.97 -29.32
CA GLN A 116 -6.18 0.08 -30.31
C GLN A 116 -6.58 -1.38 -30.06
N GLY A 117 -6.20 -2.29 -30.97
CA GLY A 117 -6.44 -3.72 -30.80
C GLY A 117 -7.91 -4.06 -30.58
N ALA A 118 -8.19 -4.83 -29.54
CA ALA A 118 -9.57 -5.20 -29.16
C ALA A 118 -10.46 -4.00 -28.80
N SER A 119 -9.86 -2.86 -28.44
CA SER A 119 -10.55 -1.61 -28.08
C SER A 119 -10.69 -0.62 -29.26
N ALA A 120 -10.24 -0.96 -30.47
CA ALA A 120 -10.20 -0.06 -31.62
C ALA A 120 -11.59 0.49 -32.06
N GLY A 121 -12.67 -0.21 -31.69
CA GLY A 121 -14.04 0.28 -31.89
C GLY A 121 -14.49 1.40 -30.95
N CYS A 122 -13.69 1.73 -29.93
CA CYS A 122 -13.98 2.80 -28.99
C CYS A 122 -13.52 4.15 -29.54
N GLY A 123 -14.27 5.22 -29.25
CA GLY A 123 -13.89 6.58 -29.64
C GLY A 123 -12.63 7.06 -28.91
N ALA A 124 -11.80 7.84 -29.60
CA ALA A 124 -10.63 8.47 -28.98
C ALA A 124 -11.04 9.46 -27.88
N LEU A 125 -10.30 9.46 -26.78
CA LEU A 125 -10.47 10.38 -25.66
C LEU A 125 -9.50 11.55 -25.81
N THR A 126 -10.04 12.77 -25.97
CA THR A 126 -9.21 13.96 -26.16
C THR A 126 -9.44 14.98 -25.04
N ARG A 127 -8.34 15.49 -24.48
CA ARG A 127 -8.30 16.58 -23.50
C ARG A 127 -7.50 17.75 -24.06
N GLN A 128 -8.08 18.94 -24.06
CA GLN A 128 -7.34 20.17 -24.32
C GLN A 128 -6.63 20.66 -23.06
N ILE A 129 -5.40 21.16 -23.22
CA ILE A 129 -4.53 21.61 -22.14
C ILE A 129 -4.00 22.99 -22.55
N ALA A 130 -4.29 24.02 -21.77
CA ALA A 130 -3.73 25.34 -21.99
C ALA A 130 -2.37 25.45 -21.32
N VAL A 131 -1.29 25.62 -22.10
CA VAL A 131 0.05 25.90 -21.61
C VAL A 131 0.30 27.41 -21.71
N ARG A 132 0.58 28.05 -20.56
CA ARG A 132 0.80 29.48 -20.45
C ARG A 132 2.23 29.86 -20.84
N SER A 133 2.45 31.13 -21.18
CA SER A 133 3.81 31.69 -21.36
C SER A 133 4.54 31.93 -20.02
N ASP A 134 3.80 32.13 -18.94
CA ASP A 134 4.27 32.51 -17.60
C ASP A 134 3.63 31.62 -16.52
N ALA A 135 4.26 31.58 -15.36
CA ALA A 135 3.75 30.85 -14.19
C ALA A 135 2.40 31.44 -13.75
N ALA A 136 1.46 30.56 -13.40
CA ALA A 136 0.20 30.99 -12.79
C ALA A 136 0.45 31.55 -11.38
N PRO A 137 -0.38 32.50 -10.91
CA PRO A 137 -0.34 32.89 -9.51
C PRO A 137 -0.59 31.70 -8.60
N PRO A 138 0.06 31.64 -7.41
CA PRO A 138 -0.14 30.56 -6.47
C PRO A 138 -1.61 30.39 -6.08
N PRO A 139 -2.11 29.16 -5.92
CA PRO A 139 -3.43 28.93 -5.37
C PRO A 139 -3.53 29.46 -3.94
N THR A 140 -4.69 29.98 -3.55
CA THR A 140 -4.96 30.48 -2.21
C THR A 140 -5.86 29.50 -1.46
N ALA A 141 -5.66 29.37 -0.14
CA ALA A 141 -6.51 28.51 0.69
C ALA A 141 -7.98 28.99 0.64
N THR A 142 -8.91 28.04 0.68
CA THR A 142 -10.32 28.32 0.92
C THR A 142 -10.49 28.80 2.37
N ALA A 143 -11.32 29.81 2.61
CA ALA A 143 -11.58 30.28 3.95
C ALA A 143 -12.01 29.11 4.87
N GLY A 144 -11.35 28.98 6.02
CA GLY A 144 -11.62 27.91 6.98
C GLY A 144 -11.04 26.54 6.62
N SER A 145 -10.24 26.41 5.54
CA SER A 145 -9.56 25.17 5.16
C SER A 145 -8.05 25.35 5.09
N LEU A 146 -7.29 24.28 5.31
CA LEU A 146 -5.83 24.31 5.22
C LEU A 146 -5.35 24.46 3.77
N TRP A 147 -6.08 23.90 2.79
CA TRP A 147 -5.84 24.06 1.36
C TRP A 147 -7.15 24.23 0.57
N PRO A 148 -7.10 24.69 -0.71
CA PRO A 148 -8.28 24.84 -1.53
C PRO A 148 -9.00 23.51 -1.77
N LEU A 149 -10.33 23.52 -1.62
CA LEU A 149 -11.19 22.38 -1.90
C LEU A 149 -11.94 22.61 -3.22
N HIS A 150 -11.53 21.96 -4.29
CA HIS A 150 -12.14 22.09 -5.62
C HIS A 150 -12.39 20.76 -6.32
N ASN A 151 -11.94 19.64 -5.72
CA ASN A 151 -12.19 18.29 -6.19
C ASN A 151 -12.87 17.43 -5.11
N THR A 152 -13.39 16.27 -5.53
CA THR A 152 -14.02 15.27 -4.68
C THR A 152 -13.39 13.91 -4.90
N TRP A 153 -13.37 13.07 -3.86
CA TRP A 153 -13.06 11.67 -3.98
C TRP A 153 -14.18 10.97 -4.77
N ASN A 154 -13.82 10.32 -5.85
CA ASN A 154 -14.68 9.52 -6.71
C ASN A 154 -13.81 8.47 -7.43
N ARG A 155 -14.42 7.62 -8.25
CA ARG A 155 -13.70 6.57 -8.98
C ARG A 155 -12.51 7.11 -9.78
N SER A 156 -12.68 8.22 -10.47
CA SER A 156 -11.62 8.83 -11.28
C SER A 156 -10.44 9.32 -10.45
N THR A 157 -10.69 10.00 -9.33
CA THR A 157 -9.60 10.47 -8.43
C THR A 157 -8.93 9.31 -7.71
N GLU A 158 -9.65 8.25 -7.36
CA GLU A 158 -9.07 7.02 -6.79
C GLU A 158 -8.19 6.28 -7.81
N ASN A 159 -8.58 6.24 -9.08
CA ASN A 159 -7.76 5.66 -10.15
C ASN A 159 -6.47 6.46 -10.36
N LEU A 160 -6.54 7.79 -10.32
CA LEU A 160 -5.34 8.65 -10.39
C LEU A 160 -4.44 8.46 -9.17
N TYR A 161 -5.02 8.33 -7.97
CA TYR A 161 -4.26 8.02 -6.75
C TYR A 161 -3.51 6.70 -6.88
N SER A 162 -4.19 5.64 -7.32
CA SER A 162 -3.58 4.33 -7.53
C SER A 162 -2.47 4.36 -8.60
N ALA A 163 -2.69 5.04 -9.72
CA ALA A 163 -1.69 5.20 -10.78
C ALA A 163 -0.46 5.98 -10.28
N TRP A 164 -0.68 7.04 -9.50
CA TRP A 164 0.39 7.81 -8.89
C TRP A 164 1.21 6.97 -7.90
N ILE A 165 0.56 6.21 -7.00
CA ILE A 165 1.23 5.32 -6.04
C ILE A 165 2.08 4.28 -6.79
N GLN A 166 1.55 3.66 -7.82
CA GLN A 166 2.31 2.68 -8.59
C GLN A 166 3.56 3.32 -9.24
N LYS A 167 3.40 4.47 -9.89
CA LYS A 167 4.51 5.18 -10.54
C LYS A 167 5.55 5.65 -9.53
N LEU A 168 5.11 6.11 -8.37
CA LEU A 168 5.99 6.61 -7.31
C LEU A 168 6.98 5.53 -6.82
N PHE A 169 6.54 4.29 -6.70
CA PHE A 169 7.32 3.16 -6.21
C PHE A 169 7.73 2.16 -7.31
N ASP A 170 7.67 2.58 -8.58
CA ASP A 170 8.06 1.74 -9.70
C ASP A 170 9.56 1.41 -9.71
N GLY A 171 9.94 0.34 -10.43
CA GLY A 171 11.31 -0.10 -10.63
C GLY A 171 11.40 -1.59 -10.93
N PRO A 172 12.61 -2.14 -11.08
CA PRO A 172 12.81 -3.56 -11.38
C PRO A 172 12.03 -4.47 -10.44
N LEU A 173 11.45 -5.57 -10.97
CA LEU A 173 10.56 -6.45 -10.21
C LEU A 173 11.31 -7.45 -9.33
N ASP A 174 12.52 -7.76 -9.71
CA ASP A 174 13.45 -8.73 -9.10
C ASP A 174 14.38 -8.11 -8.04
N THR A 175 14.22 -6.82 -7.76
CA THR A 175 15.08 -6.08 -6.85
C THR A 175 14.26 -5.50 -5.70
N GLU A 176 14.68 -5.78 -4.47
CA GLU A 176 14.19 -5.05 -3.30
C GLU A 176 14.71 -3.62 -3.37
N LEU A 177 13.79 -2.66 -3.46
CA LEU A 177 14.12 -1.24 -3.48
C LEU A 177 13.94 -0.65 -2.09
N SER A 178 14.95 0.07 -1.63
CA SER A 178 14.91 0.79 -0.36
C SER A 178 15.39 2.23 -0.53
N TRP A 179 14.74 3.13 0.17
CA TRP A 179 15.06 4.56 0.19
C TRP A 179 15.29 5.00 1.64
N PRO A 180 16.33 5.82 1.90
CA PRO A 180 16.62 6.30 3.26
C PRO A 180 15.47 7.07 3.91
N THR A 181 14.62 7.69 3.11
CA THR A 181 13.39 8.37 3.57
C THR A 181 12.35 8.42 2.46
N LEU A 182 11.09 8.63 2.82
CA LEU A 182 10.00 8.88 1.86
C LEU A 182 10.29 10.11 0.97
N TYR A 183 11.05 11.08 1.46
CA TYR A 183 11.44 12.26 0.65
C TYR A 183 12.34 11.93 -0.52
N ASN A 184 13.19 10.90 -0.42
CA ASN A 184 14.00 10.46 -1.55
C ASN A 184 13.13 10.03 -2.72
N VAL A 185 11.97 9.43 -2.42
CA VAL A 185 10.97 9.03 -3.41
C VAL A 185 10.19 10.24 -3.95
N LEU A 186 9.68 11.10 -3.04
CA LEU A 186 8.84 12.26 -3.41
C LEU A 186 9.61 13.35 -4.17
N ARG A 187 10.91 13.51 -3.91
CA ARG A 187 11.78 14.48 -4.59
C ARG A 187 12.35 13.99 -5.92
N ASP A 188 12.21 12.70 -6.19
CA ASP A 188 12.60 12.14 -7.49
C ASP A 188 11.55 12.51 -8.56
N LYS A 189 11.93 13.43 -9.43
CA LYS A 189 11.07 13.95 -10.52
C LYS A 189 10.67 12.89 -11.53
N SER A 190 11.46 11.82 -11.67
CA SER A 190 11.15 10.71 -12.58
C SER A 190 10.08 9.78 -12.04
N ARG A 191 9.92 9.73 -10.71
CA ARG A 191 8.96 8.90 -9.99
C ARG A 191 7.69 9.67 -9.64
N ASN A 192 7.86 10.86 -9.06
CA ASN A 192 6.75 11.66 -8.55
C ASN A 192 6.13 12.53 -9.64
N MET A 193 5.08 12.02 -10.27
CA MET A 193 4.31 12.75 -11.29
C MET A 193 3.70 14.06 -10.77
N LEU A 194 3.50 14.19 -9.44
CA LEU A 194 2.97 15.39 -8.78
C LEU A 194 4.09 16.31 -8.25
N PHE A 195 5.35 16.06 -8.61
CA PHE A 195 6.46 16.93 -8.21
C PHE A 195 6.20 18.37 -8.65
N ASN A 196 6.24 19.30 -7.70
CA ASN A 196 5.96 20.74 -7.90
C ASN A 196 4.65 21.01 -8.66
N TYR A 197 3.61 20.22 -8.38
CA TYR A 197 2.31 20.27 -9.08
C TYR A 197 1.62 21.64 -8.95
N LEU A 198 1.70 22.27 -7.76
CA LEU A 198 1.11 23.58 -7.49
C LEU A 198 2.05 24.75 -7.84
N GLY A 199 3.29 24.48 -8.19
CA GLY A 199 4.30 25.51 -8.48
C GLY A 199 4.82 26.23 -7.22
N LEU A 200 4.73 25.62 -6.04
CA LEU A 200 5.08 26.20 -4.74
C LEU A 200 6.38 25.63 -4.15
N SER A 201 7.12 24.84 -4.91
CA SER A 201 8.27 24.06 -4.42
C SER A 201 7.91 23.18 -3.22
N GLU A 202 6.79 22.48 -3.30
CA GLU A 202 6.13 21.77 -2.19
C GLU A 202 7.01 20.66 -1.59
N GLU A 203 7.92 20.07 -2.37
CA GLU A 203 8.89 19.07 -1.92
C GLU A 203 10.20 19.69 -1.40
N GLY A 204 10.17 20.97 -1.05
CA GLY A 204 11.31 21.72 -0.57
C GLY A 204 11.80 21.30 0.83
N ALA A 205 12.80 22.02 1.35
CA ALA A 205 13.46 21.68 2.62
C ALA A 205 12.55 21.76 3.86
N THR A 206 11.43 22.51 3.80
CA THR A 206 10.46 22.60 4.89
C THR A 206 9.73 21.29 5.16
N MET A 207 9.63 20.40 4.17
CA MET A 207 9.05 19.07 4.31
C MET A 207 10.12 18.10 4.82
N SER A 208 10.16 17.84 6.13
CA SER A 208 11.23 17.08 6.81
C SER A 208 10.71 15.97 7.76
N PHE A 209 9.40 15.81 7.93
CA PHE A 209 8.81 14.76 8.77
C PHE A 209 9.15 13.37 8.21
N ARG A 210 9.65 12.46 9.06
CA ARG A 210 10.00 11.09 8.71
C ARG A 210 8.91 10.14 9.20
N PRO A 211 7.98 9.74 8.31
CA PRO A 211 6.90 8.86 8.69
C PRO A 211 7.38 7.43 8.93
N ASP A 212 6.79 6.75 9.91
CA ASP A 212 6.85 5.31 10.08
C ASP A 212 5.74 4.58 9.28
N CYS A 213 5.50 3.30 9.56
CA CYS A 213 4.58 2.46 8.79
C CYS A 213 3.16 3.05 8.63
N ALA A 214 2.51 3.46 9.72
CA ALA A 214 1.16 4.03 9.69
C ALA A 214 1.18 5.44 9.12
N ASP A 215 2.15 6.26 9.57
CA ASP A 215 2.30 7.64 9.14
C ASP A 215 2.48 7.76 7.63
N ALA A 216 3.27 6.85 7.03
CA ALA A 216 3.58 6.88 5.61
C ALA A 216 2.32 6.77 4.73
N VAL A 217 1.37 5.91 5.11
CA VAL A 217 0.14 5.75 4.32
C VAL A 217 -0.77 6.97 4.44
N TYR A 218 -0.87 7.57 5.64
CA TYR A 218 -1.59 8.82 5.84
C TYR A 218 -0.90 10.00 5.16
N PHE A 219 0.41 10.06 5.22
CA PHE A 219 1.21 11.07 4.52
C PHE A 219 0.93 11.05 3.02
N LEU A 220 1.03 9.89 2.38
CA LEU A 220 0.79 9.73 0.94
C LEU A 220 -0.65 10.12 0.56
N ARG A 221 -1.64 9.74 1.38
CA ARG A 221 -3.04 10.13 1.15
C ARG A 221 -3.24 11.64 1.32
N ALA A 222 -2.69 12.25 2.35
CA ALA A 222 -2.73 13.69 2.59
C ALA A 222 -2.00 14.48 1.50
N TYR A 223 -0.83 14.00 1.07
CA TYR A 223 -0.05 14.61 -0.01
C TYR A 223 -0.85 14.66 -1.33
N PHE A 224 -1.43 13.54 -1.73
CA PHE A 224 -2.27 13.50 -2.92
C PHE A 224 -3.50 14.41 -2.77
N ALA A 225 -4.15 14.38 -1.60
CA ALA A 225 -5.30 15.25 -1.32
C ALA A 225 -4.95 16.74 -1.39
N PHE A 226 -3.81 17.13 -0.81
CA PHE A 226 -3.27 18.49 -0.89
C PHE A 226 -3.03 18.94 -2.33
N LYS A 227 -2.31 18.12 -3.10
CA LYS A 227 -2.01 18.42 -4.51
C LYS A 227 -3.28 18.57 -5.34
N MET A 228 -4.23 17.66 -5.15
CA MET A 228 -5.45 17.60 -5.95
C MET A 228 -6.60 18.46 -5.42
N GLY A 229 -6.42 19.17 -4.29
CA GLY A 229 -7.50 19.96 -3.69
C GLY A 229 -8.68 19.10 -3.21
N LEU A 230 -8.40 17.95 -2.61
CA LEU A 230 -9.39 16.98 -2.14
C LEU A 230 -9.63 17.12 -0.62
N PRO A 231 -10.81 16.75 -0.12
CA PRO A 231 -11.07 16.64 1.31
C PRO A 231 -10.17 15.60 1.98
N PHE A 232 -9.72 15.90 3.21
CA PHE A 232 -8.91 14.98 3.99
C PHE A 232 -9.25 15.08 5.48
N GLY A 233 -9.14 13.96 6.18
CA GLY A 233 -9.26 13.83 7.62
C GLY A 233 -8.62 12.55 8.13
N TYR A 234 -8.34 12.51 9.43
CA TYR A 234 -7.73 11.36 10.11
C TYR A 234 -8.29 11.23 11.52
N SER A 235 -8.19 10.02 12.06
CA SER A 235 -8.67 9.71 13.41
C SER A 235 -7.52 9.48 14.37
N ASN A 236 -7.75 9.84 15.64
CA ASN A 236 -6.94 9.34 16.74
C ASN A 236 -7.57 8.04 17.27
N CYS A 237 -6.82 6.95 17.28
CA CYS A 237 -7.32 5.64 17.69
C CYS A 237 -6.37 5.02 18.73
N SER A 238 -6.90 4.10 19.56
CA SER A 238 -6.06 3.30 20.45
C SER A 238 -5.33 2.19 19.70
N ARG A 239 -4.24 1.68 20.26
CA ARG A 239 -3.57 0.47 19.73
C ARG A 239 -4.35 -0.82 19.99
N GLY A 240 -5.38 -0.78 20.84
CA GLY A 240 -5.99 -1.95 21.44
C GLY A 240 -5.17 -2.46 22.63
N GLY A 241 -5.58 -3.58 23.22
CA GLY A 241 -4.88 -4.21 24.34
C GLY A 241 -5.82 -4.70 25.44
N ASN A 242 -5.31 -5.53 26.35
CA ASN A 242 -6.11 -6.19 27.40
C ASN A 242 -7.37 -6.89 26.86
N GLY A 243 -7.24 -7.60 25.72
CA GLY A 243 -8.34 -8.29 25.08
C GLY A 243 -9.38 -7.37 24.41
N LYS A 244 -9.06 -6.09 24.19
CA LYS A 244 -9.94 -5.12 23.51
C LYS A 244 -9.32 -4.71 22.18
N PRO A 245 -10.13 -4.65 21.10
CA PRO A 245 -9.66 -4.19 19.80
C PRO A 245 -9.34 -2.69 19.79
N PRO A 246 -8.55 -2.20 18.83
CA PRO A 246 -8.38 -0.77 18.60
C PRO A 246 -9.72 -0.08 18.36
N LYS A 247 -9.86 1.15 18.85
CA LYS A 247 -11.05 1.99 18.68
C LYS A 247 -10.65 3.44 18.48
N CYS A 248 -11.32 4.15 17.56
CA CYS A 248 -11.13 5.56 17.32
C CYS A 248 -12.05 6.41 18.21
N TYR A 249 -11.55 7.54 18.69
CA TYR A 249 -12.26 8.45 19.60
C TYR A 249 -12.14 9.93 19.24
N GLY A 250 -11.44 10.27 18.17
CA GLY A 250 -11.36 11.61 17.64
C GLY A 250 -11.27 11.56 16.12
N TRP A 251 -11.80 12.58 15.45
CA TRP A 251 -11.66 12.75 14.01
C TRP A 251 -11.36 14.21 13.68
N PHE A 252 -10.26 14.43 12.98
CA PHE A 252 -9.71 15.72 12.63
C PHE A 252 -9.69 15.89 11.11
N THR A 253 -9.91 17.13 10.66
CA THR A 253 -9.97 17.43 9.24
C THR A 253 -9.18 18.69 8.91
N ILE A 254 -8.97 18.92 7.64
CA ILE A 254 -8.34 20.15 7.16
C ILE A 254 -9.15 21.43 7.44
N LEU A 255 -10.42 21.31 7.90
CA LEU A 255 -11.24 22.45 8.30
C LEU A 255 -11.00 22.89 9.75
N ASN A 256 -10.43 22.03 10.60
CA ASN A 256 -10.10 22.34 11.99
C ASN A 256 -8.60 22.22 12.28
N ALA A 257 -7.76 22.49 11.27
CA ALA A 257 -6.30 22.39 11.33
C ALA A 257 -5.61 23.76 11.58
N GLU A 258 -6.17 24.61 12.44
CA GLU A 258 -5.63 25.95 12.72
C GLU A 258 -4.16 25.91 13.19
N ALA A 259 -3.79 24.91 14.01
CA ALA A 259 -2.42 24.74 14.50
C ALA A 259 -1.40 24.49 13.37
N ALA A 260 -1.85 23.99 12.21
CA ALA A 260 -0.99 23.73 11.07
C ALA A 260 -0.78 24.95 10.16
N LYS A 261 -1.53 26.03 10.32
CA LYS A 261 -1.46 27.18 9.43
C LYS A 261 -0.12 27.92 9.55
N GLN A 262 0.50 28.14 8.41
CA GLN A 262 1.76 28.85 8.23
C GLN A 262 1.64 29.87 7.06
N PRO A 263 2.54 30.84 6.93
CA PRO A 263 2.62 31.66 5.74
C PRO A 263 2.88 30.77 4.49
N GLY A 264 1.87 30.62 3.66
CA GLY A 264 1.92 29.82 2.42
C GLY A 264 1.42 28.38 2.56
N LEU A 265 0.84 27.87 1.48
CA LEU A 265 0.20 26.52 1.45
C LEU A 265 1.21 25.39 1.64
N ALA A 266 2.39 25.47 0.99
CA ALA A 266 3.41 24.43 1.11
C ALA A 266 3.96 24.33 2.55
N ALA A 267 4.18 25.48 3.21
CA ALA A 267 4.61 25.52 4.60
C ALA A 267 3.52 24.99 5.55
N SER A 268 2.27 25.36 5.32
CA SER A 268 1.13 24.84 6.10
C SER A 268 0.99 23.32 5.96
N PHE A 269 1.11 22.79 4.75
CA PHE A 269 1.08 21.35 4.51
C PHE A 269 2.26 20.65 5.21
N ALA A 270 3.48 21.17 5.07
CA ALA A 270 4.66 20.59 5.73
C ALA A 270 4.52 20.55 7.27
N HIS A 271 3.92 21.60 7.86
CA HIS A 271 3.64 21.65 9.31
C HIS A 271 2.49 20.74 9.74
N TYR A 272 1.58 20.41 8.85
CA TYR A 272 0.46 19.51 9.13
C TYR A 272 0.87 18.04 9.25
N LEU A 273 1.92 17.62 8.54
CA LEU A 273 2.37 16.23 8.50
C LEU A 273 2.76 15.65 9.86
N PRO A 274 3.61 16.30 10.70
CA PRO A 274 3.89 15.80 12.04
C PRO A 274 2.65 15.77 12.95
N ILE A 275 1.70 16.70 12.78
CA ILE A 275 0.44 16.69 13.54
C ILE A 275 -0.39 15.43 13.21
N ILE A 276 -0.39 15.00 11.94
CA ILE A 276 -1.01 13.73 11.55
C ILE A 276 -0.25 12.57 12.20
N GLY A 277 1.08 12.54 12.09
CA GLY A 277 1.92 11.46 12.61
C GLY A 277 1.78 11.28 14.13
N ASP A 278 1.70 12.37 14.90
CA ASP A 278 1.47 12.31 16.34
C ASP A 278 0.10 11.70 16.73
N ALA A 279 -0.86 11.66 15.80
CA ALA A 279 -2.23 11.21 16.06
C ALA A 279 -2.54 9.82 15.53
N VAL A 280 -1.89 9.40 14.42
CA VAL A 280 -2.18 8.12 13.78
C VAL A 280 -1.20 7.04 14.21
N GLN A 281 -1.59 5.78 14.06
CA GLN A 281 -0.76 4.64 14.40
C GLN A 281 -1.31 3.36 13.76
N SER A 282 -0.59 2.26 13.88
CA SER A 282 -0.99 0.96 13.31
C SER A 282 -2.37 0.48 13.77
N GLY A 283 -2.83 0.85 14.96
CA GLY A 283 -4.17 0.57 15.45
C GLY A 283 -5.28 1.13 14.55
N ASN A 284 -5.05 2.27 13.88
CA ASN A 284 -6.02 2.86 12.95
C ASN A 284 -6.43 1.91 11.83
N GLY A 285 -5.48 1.12 11.31
CA GLY A 285 -5.75 0.10 10.29
C GLY A 285 -6.50 -1.12 10.81
N ARG A 286 -6.43 -1.41 12.12
CA ARG A 286 -6.99 -2.63 12.73
C ARG A 286 -8.36 -2.44 13.39
N VAL A 287 -8.95 -1.26 13.37
CA VAL A 287 -10.30 -1.03 13.91
C VAL A 287 -11.29 -2.01 13.28
N ALA A 288 -12.31 -2.41 14.06
CA ALA A 288 -13.30 -3.39 13.64
C ALA A 288 -13.93 -3.04 12.28
N ALA A 289 -14.06 -4.05 11.41
CA ALA A 289 -14.51 -3.87 10.03
C ALA A 289 -15.92 -3.27 9.89
N ASN A 290 -16.77 -3.48 10.90
CA ASN A 290 -18.13 -2.96 10.95
C ASN A 290 -18.26 -1.60 11.65
N ASP A 291 -17.14 -1.00 12.10
CA ASP A 291 -17.16 0.34 12.72
C ASP A 291 -17.05 1.42 11.65
N ASP A 292 -18.06 2.29 11.55
CA ASP A 292 -18.08 3.42 10.62
C ASP A 292 -17.23 4.62 11.08
N ASN A 293 -16.78 4.64 12.34
CA ASN A 293 -15.95 5.70 12.90
C ASN A 293 -14.45 5.43 12.71
N THR A 294 -14.07 4.97 11.53
CA THR A 294 -12.69 4.65 11.18
C THR A 294 -12.31 5.35 9.88
N ASP A 295 -10.99 5.47 9.63
CA ASP A 295 -10.47 6.08 8.40
C ASP A 295 -10.41 5.09 7.24
N PHE A 296 -10.62 3.80 7.51
CA PHE A 296 -10.54 2.73 6.54
C PHE A 296 -11.83 1.90 6.48
N TYR A 297 -12.05 1.23 5.36
CA TYR A 297 -13.08 0.22 5.20
C TYR A 297 -12.50 -1.03 4.53
N THR A 298 -13.06 -2.19 4.84
CA THR A 298 -12.63 -3.48 4.29
C THR A 298 -13.17 -3.69 2.88
N VAL A 299 -12.39 -4.34 2.03
CA VAL A 299 -12.73 -4.62 0.63
C VAL A 299 -12.79 -6.12 0.36
N PRO A 300 -13.50 -6.57 -0.70
CA PRO A 300 -13.44 -7.96 -1.15
C PRO A 300 -12.02 -8.34 -1.58
N LEU A 301 -11.64 -9.60 -1.47
CA LEU A 301 -10.38 -10.11 -1.99
C LEU A 301 -10.53 -10.43 -3.48
N THR A 302 -10.35 -9.41 -4.32
CA THR A 302 -10.40 -9.51 -5.79
C THR A 302 -9.30 -8.69 -6.42
N GLN A 303 -8.94 -8.98 -7.67
CA GLN A 303 -7.93 -8.20 -8.40
C GLN A 303 -8.34 -6.73 -8.57
N ASP A 304 -9.63 -6.46 -8.68
CA ASP A 304 -10.15 -5.09 -8.89
C ASP A 304 -10.06 -4.22 -7.64
N THR A 305 -10.13 -4.82 -6.46
CA THR A 305 -10.10 -4.10 -5.18
C THR A 305 -8.71 -4.01 -4.57
N LEU A 306 -7.85 -5.02 -4.83
CA LEU A 306 -6.46 -5.07 -4.35
C LEU A 306 -5.53 -4.33 -5.32
N ARG A 307 -5.65 -3.01 -5.36
CA ARG A 307 -4.93 -2.10 -6.26
C ARG A 307 -3.91 -1.24 -5.50
N PRO A 308 -2.98 -0.55 -6.21
CA PRO A 308 -2.05 0.37 -5.57
C PRO A 308 -2.78 1.41 -4.72
N GLY A 309 -2.27 1.67 -3.50
CA GLY A 309 -2.91 2.51 -2.49
C GLY A 309 -3.87 1.77 -1.55
N THR A 310 -4.20 0.50 -1.80
CA THR A 310 -4.85 -0.38 -0.82
C THR A 310 -3.84 -0.70 0.28
N ILE A 311 -4.24 -0.57 1.54
CA ILE A 311 -3.39 -0.92 2.67
C ILE A 311 -3.63 -2.36 3.11
N TYR A 312 -2.63 -2.96 3.73
CA TYR A 312 -2.74 -4.17 4.51
C TYR A 312 -2.46 -3.87 5.97
N ALA A 313 -3.45 -4.07 6.82
CA ALA A 313 -3.31 -3.97 8.27
C ALA A 313 -2.82 -5.31 8.82
N ASP A 314 -1.55 -5.39 9.21
CA ASP A 314 -0.99 -6.55 9.89
C ASP A 314 -1.61 -6.67 11.28
N PRO A 315 -1.99 -7.87 11.74
CA PRO A 315 -2.59 -8.05 13.05
C PRO A 315 -1.69 -7.61 14.21
N TYR A 316 -0.40 -7.54 13.99
CA TYR A 316 0.62 -7.32 15.01
C TYR A 316 1.33 -5.96 14.94
N GLY A 317 0.72 -4.97 14.29
CA GLY A 317 1.16 -3.60 14.46
C GLY A 317 1.79 -2.93 13.25
N HIS A 318 1.81 -3.55 12.07
CA HIS A 318 2.27 -2.94 10.83
C HIS A 318 1.12 -2.51 9.92
N ILE A 319 1.35 -1.49 9.09
CA ILE A 319 0.51 -1.15 7.95
C ILE A 319 1.42 -1.08 6.71
N LEU A 320 1.13 -1.91 5.72
CA LEU A 320 1.79 -1.88 4.42
C LEU A 320 0.83 -1.29 3.38
N MET A 321 1.37 -0.73 2.31
CA MET A 321 0.57 -0.24 1.19
C MET A 321 0.92 -1.02 -0.08
N LEU A 322 -0.07 -1.60 -0.74
CA LEU A 322 0.13 -2.19 -2.07
C LEU A 322 0.53 -1.11 -3.07
N VAL A 323 1.57 -1.37 -3.85
CA VAL A 323 2.08 -0.42 -4.85
C VAL A 323 2.08 -0.98 -6.26
N ARG A 324 2.07 -2.30 -6.41
CA ARG A 324 2.03 -2.93 -7.74
C ARG A 324 1.49 -4.35 -7.65
N ARG A 325 0.68 -4.74 -8.63
CA ARG A 325 0.38 -6.13 -8.94
C ARG A 325 1.27 -6.59 -10.10
N VAL A 326 1.99 -7.68 -9.91
CA VAL A 326 2.72 -8.37 -10.96
C VAL A 326 1.86 -9.56 -11.37
N PRO A 327 1.34 -9.61 -12.59
CA PRO A 327 0.55 -10.74 -13.06
C PRO A 327 1.36 -12.04 -13.07
N GLN A 328 0.69 -13.17 -12.84
CA GLN A 328 1.34 -14.48 -13.05
C GLN A 328 1.77 -14.66 -14.50
N THR A 329 2.81 -15.45 -14.68
CA THR A 329 3.28 -15.95 -15.97
C THR A 329 3.04 -17.46 -16.07
N ALA A 330 3.49 -18.09 -17.14
CA ALA A 330 3.44 -19.55 -17.24
C ALA A 330 4.33 -20.27 -16.22
N THR A 331 5.39 -19.60 -15.75
CA THR A 331 6.42 -20.19 -14.88
C THR A 331 6.49 -19.57 -13.48
N SER A 332 5.90 -18.41 -13.26
CA SER A 332 5.98 -17.70 -11.96
C SER A 332 4.61 -17.30 -11.44
N PRO A 333 4.35 -17.43 -10.15
CA PRO A 333 3.11 -16.95 -9.54
C PRO A 333 2.97 -15.43 -9.66
N GLY A 334 1.74 -14.95 -9.67
CA GLY A 334 1.47 -13.54 -9.49
C GLY A 334 1.83 -13.09 -8.08
N VAL A 335 2.32 -11.87 -7.94
CA VAL A 335 2.66 -11.30 -6.64
C VAL A 335 2.17 -9.87 -6.50
N PHE A 336 1.92 -9.44 -5.27
CA PHE A 336 1.83 -8.03 -4.94
C PHE A 336 3.18 -7.51 -4.43
N LEU A 337 3.53 -6.29 -4.84
CA LEU A 337 4.59 -5.52 -4.20
C LEU A 337 3.92 -4.50 -3.27
N ALA A 338 4.44 -4.42 -2.05
CA ALA A 338 3.99 -3.46 -1.05
C ALA A 338 5.16 -2.61 -0.57
N VAL A 339 4.87 -1.42 -0.09
CA VAL A 339 5.84 -0.59 0.62
C VAL A 339 5.54 -0.61 2.10
N ASP A 340 6.61 -0.59 2.86
CA ASP A 340 6.65 -0.52 4.31
C ASP A 340 7.60 0.59 4.72
N ALA A 341 7.19 1.44 5.66
CA ALA A 341 8.08 2.43 6.27
C ALA A 341 8.50 1.94 7.64
N GLU A 342 9.80 2.00 7.89
CA GLU A 342 10.42 1.48 9.10
C GLU A 342 10.59 2.60 10.15
N PRO A 343 10.76 2.28 11.43
CA PRO A 343 10.93 3.27 12.49
C PRO A 343 12.13 4.22 12.30
N ASP A 344 13.17 3.78 11.56
CA ASP A 344 14.31 4.63 11.19
C ASP A 344 13.98 5.65 10.08
N GLY A 345 12.74 5.62 9.57
CA GLY A 345 12.23 6.47 8.49
C GLY A 345 12.59 5.99 7.09
N SER A 346 13.26 4.85 6.95
CA SER A 346 13.49 4.22 5.64
C SER A 346 12.20 3.64 5.07
N VAL A 347 12.13 3.57 3.75
CA VAL A 347 10.97 3.00 3.03
C VAL A 347 11.47 1.89 2.13
N THR A 348 10.90 0.70 2.24
CA THR A 348 11.30 -0.48 1.48
C THR A 348 10.14 -1.05 0.70
N ARG A 349 10.38 -1.37 -0.59
CA ARG A 349 9.43 -2.09 -1.43
C ARG A 349 9.71 -3.58 -1.33
N LYS A 350 8.75 -4.35 -0.81
CA LYS A 350 8.86 -5.78 -0.51
C LYS A 350 7.89 -6.59 -1.37
N ARG A 351 8.26 -7.84 -1.61
CA ARG A 351 7.34 -8.86 -2.12
C ARG A 351 6.33 -9.21 -1.03
N PHE A 352 5.04 -9.14 -1.36
CA PHE A 352 3.95 -9.48 -0.47
C PHE A 352 3.50 -10.92 -0.75
N TRP A 353 3.83 -11.83 0.13
CA TRP A 353 3.55 -13.26 0.00
C TRP A 353 3.16 -13.87 1.35
N ARG A 354 2.55 -15.07 1.34
CA ARG A 354 1.97 -15.69 2.54
C ARG A 354 2.96 -15.96 3.69
N GLY A 355 4.26 -15.94 3.44
CA GLY A 355 5.29 -16.09 4.46
C GLY A 355 5.69 -14.79 5.18
N ASN A 356 5.29 -13.61 4.68
CA ASN A 356 5.68 -12.33 5.29
C ASN A 356 4.50 -11.42 5.67
N PHE A 357 3.29 -11.65 5.16
CA PHE A 357 2.09 -10.97 5.65
C PHE A 357 1.27 -11.92 6.49
N LEU A 358 0.87 -11.45 7.67
CA LEU A 358 0.23 -12.27 8.67
C LEU A 358 -1.27 -11.96 8.73
N PHE A 359 -2.09 -13.00 8.73
CA PHE A 359 -3.53 -12.89 8.93
C PHE A 359 -3.95 -13.80 10.08
N VAL A 360 -4.72 -13.26 11.01
CA VAL A 360 -5.24 -13.99 12.17
C VAL A 360 -6.71 -13.63 12.34
N HIS A 361 -7.53 -14.62 12.60
CA HIS A 361 -8.91 -14.40 13.00
C HIS A 361 -8.99 -14.38 14.53
N ASP A 362 -8.70 -13.23 15.13
CA ASP A 362 -8.78 -13.01 16.58
C ASP A 362 -9.56 -11.73 16.86
N PRO A 363 -10.74 -11.82 17.51
CA PRO A 363 -11.55 -10.65 17.83
C PRO A 363 -10.84 -9.61 18.69
N THR A 364 -9.82 -9.99 19.46
CA THR A 364 -9.05 -9.07 20.32
C THR A 364 -8.06 -8.22 19.52
N LEU A 365 -7.64 -8.71 18.36
CA LEU A 365 -6.78 -8.00 17.41
C LEU A 365 -7.59 -7.22 16.37
N ALA A 366 -8.91 -7.29 16.47
CA ALA A 366 -9.90 -6.67 15.60
C ALA A 366 -9.87 -7.15 14.16
N SER A 367 -9.63 -6.28 13.18
CA SER A 367 -9.81 -6.58 11.77
C SER A 367 -8.51 -6.35 10.99
N PRO A 368 -7.59 -7.31 10.99
CA PRO A 368 -6.48 -7.30 10.04
C PRO A 368 -6.99 -7.48 8.60
N GLY A 369 -6.10 -7.33 7.62
CA GLY A 369 -6.39 -7.55 6.22
C GLY A 369 -6.41 -6.30 5.37
N PHE A 370 -6.94 -6.41 4.14
CA PHE A 370 -6.91 -5.36 3.14
C PHE A 370 -8.00 -4.33 3.34
N LYS A 371 -7.63 -3.07 3.26
CA LYS A 371 -8.53 -1.93 3.44
C LYS A 371 -8.18 -0.79 2.50
N ARG A 372 -9.15 0.08 2.27
CA ARG A 372 -8.96 1.34 1.55
C ARG A 372 -9.37 2.51 2.44
N PHE A 373 -8.81 3.68 2.16
CA PHE A 373 -9.24 4.90 2.83
C PHE A 373 -10.72 5.17 2.59
N ARG A 374 -11.44 5.43 3.67
CA ARG A 374 -12.84 5.85 3.60
C ARG A 374 -12.94 7.19 2.88
N PRO A 375 -13.85 7.34 1.92
CA PRO A 375 -14.05 8.60 1.24
C PRO A 375 -14.48 9.68 2.22
N VAL A 376 -13.80 10.84 2.15
CA VAL A 376 -14.18 12.05 2.85
C VAL A 376 -14.92 12.94 1.86
N VAL A 377 -16.15 13.33 2.20
CA VAL A 377 -17.01 14.15 1.35
C VAL A 377 -17.37 15.45 2.05
N ARG A 378 -17.68 16.49 1.25
CA ARG A 378 -18.17 17.77 1.78
C ARG A 378 -19.69 17.74 1.79
N ALA A 379 -20.27 17.88 2.97
CA ALA A 379 -21.72 17.99 3.15
C ALA A 379 -22.25 19.35 2.67
N ALA A 380 -23.55 19.45 2.47
CA ALA A 380 -24.22 20.68 2.01
C ALA A 380 -24.01 21.88 2.96
N ASN A 381 -23.84 21.61 4.26
CA ASN A 381 -23.53 22.63 5.27
C ASN A 381 -22.05 23.06 5.30
N GLY A 382 -21.22 22.49 4.39
CA GLY A 382 -19.79 22.79 4.27
C GLY A 382 -18.87 21.99 5.18
N THR A 383 -19.39 21.19 6.10
CA THR A 383 -18.58 20.29 6.94
C THR A 383 -18.05 19.11 6.13
N LEU A 384 -16.96 18.50 6.60
CA LEU A 384 -16.45 17.25 6.06
C LEU A 384 -17.01 16.07 6.86
N GLN A 385 -17.32 14.99 6.17
CA GLN A 385 -17.78 13.74 6.76
C GLN A 385 -17.20 12.53 6.01
N ARG A 386 -17.07 11.40 6.70
CA ARG A 386 -16.72 10.11 6.11
C ARG A 386 -17.99 9.40 5.65
N LEU A 387 -17.94 8.71 4.53
CA LEU A 387 -19.03 7.81 4.13
C LEU A 387 -19.05 6.59 5.05
N THR A 388 -20.24 6.18 5.47
CA THR A 388 -20.47 4.94 6.21
C THR A 388 -20.26 3.70 5.31
N ASN A 389 -20.11 2.52 5.91
CA ASN A 389 -20.04 1.25 5.17
C ASN A 389 -21.24 1.05 4.24
N ALA A 390 -22.44 1.38 4.73
CA ALA A 390 -23.67 1.27 3.96
C ALA A 390 -23.75 2.26 2.78
N GLU A 391 -23.21 3.46 2.96
CA GLU A 391 -23.09 4.45 1.87
C GLU A 391 -22.05 4.03 0.84
N ILE A 392 -20.89 3.53 1.27
CA ILE A 392 -19.85 3.01 0.37
C ILE A 392 -20.39 1.85 -0.47
N ALA A 393 -21.07 0.88 0.16
CA ALA A 393 -21.62 -0.29 -0.52
C ALA A 393 -22.63 0.05 -1.63
N LYS A 394 -23.34 1.17 -1.51
CA LYS A 394 -24.35 1.63 -2.47
C LYS A 394 -23.83 2.69 -3.45
N ASN A 395 -22.62 3.19 -3.22
CA ASN A 395 -22.08 4.29 -4.03
C ASN A 395 -21.51 3.76 -5.35
N PRO A 396 -21.91 4.28 -6.51
CA PRO A 396 -21.42 3.84 -7.82
C PRO A 396 -19.91 4.08 -8.01
N ASP A 397 -19.33 5.05 -7.29
CA ASP A 397 -17.89 5.33 -7.35
C ASP A 397 -17.05 4.37 -6.51
N TYR A 398 -17.65 3.69 -5.52
CA TYR A 398 -16.95 2.77 -4.63
C TYR A 398 -17.52 1.37 -4.71
N GLY A 399 -18.66 1.08 -4.09
CA GLY A 399 -19.42 -0.17 -4.19
C GLY A 399 -18.69 -1.44 -3.75
N ASP A 400 -17.50 -1.31 -3.16
CA ASP A 400 -16.54 -2.38 -2.91
C ASP A 400 -16.32 -2.64 -1.41
N PHE A 401 -17.24 -2.25 -0.54
CA PHE A 401 -17.23 -2.64 0.86
C PHE A 401 -17.62 -4.10 1.02
N SER A 402 -16.82 -4.87 1.80
CA SER A 402 -17.12 -6.25 2.15
C SER A 402 -16.62 -6.59 3.56
N LEU A 403 -17.36 -7.46 4.26
CA LEU A 403 -16.94 -8.07 5.52
C LEU A 403 -16.36 -9.49 5.33
N ASP A 404 -16.24 -9.98 4.11
CA ASP A 404 -15.87 -11.37 3.83
C ASP A 404 -14.55 -11.76 4.49
N GLN A 405 -13.55 -10.87 4.45
CA GLN A 405 -12.25 -11.13 5.06
C GLN A 405 -12.34 -11.47 6.55
N SER A 406 -13.24 -10.81 7.29
CA SER A 406 -13.42 -11.02 8.73
C SER A 406 -14.11 -12.36 9.08
N GLN A 407 -14.58 -13.09 8.09
CA GLN A 407 -15.22 -14.41 8.25
C GLN A 407 -14.27 -15.56 7.88
N LEU A 408 -13.14 -15.27 7.25
CA LEU A 408 -12.21 -16.29 6.80
C LEU A 408 -11.33 -16.79 7.96
N SER A 409 -11.07 -18.09 8.00
CA SER A 409 -9.94 -18.62 8.76
C SER A 409 -8.63 -18.11 8.15
N ALA A 410 -7.52 -18.20 8.89
CA ALA A 410 -6.21 -17.82 8.34
C ALA A 410 -5.89 -18.65 7.08
N GLN A 411 -6.19 -19.95 7.08
CA GLN A 411 -5.94 -20.83 5.94
C GLN A 411 -6.80 -20.41 4.73
N ASP A 412 -8.09 -20.14 4.91
CA ASP A 412 -8.99 -19.73 3.83
C ASP A 412 -8.62 -18.36 3.27
N PHE A 413 -8.14 -17.45 4.12
CA PHE A 413 -7.63 -16.17 3.68
C PHE A 413 -6.42 -16.32 2.76
N TYR A 414 -5.42 -17.11 3.15
CA TYR A 414 -4.24 -17.36 2.32
C TYR A 414 -4.59 -18.09 1.03
N ASP A 415 -5.46 -19.09 1.09
CA ASP A 415 -5.91 -19.82 -0.10
C ASP A 415 -6.66 -18.89 -1.07
N ARG A 416 -7.50 -18.00 -0.56
CA ARG A 416 -8.16 -16.97 -1.38
C ARG A 416 -7.14 -15.99 -1.99
N MET A 417 -6.13 -15.59 -1.25
CA MET A 417 -5.08 -14.71 -1.77
C MET A 417 -4.27 -15.39 -2.88
N ASP A 418 -3.93 -16.66 -2.72
CA ASP A 418 -3.27 -17.44 -3.77
C ASP A 418 -4.14 -17.47 -5.05
N ASP A 419 -5.47 -17.67 -4.93
CA ASP A 419 -6.40 -17.66 -6.06
C ASP A 419 -6.47 -16.28 -6.75
N VAL A 420 -6.44 -15.21 -5.97
CA VAL A 420 -6.48 -13.83 -6.51
C VAL A 420 -5.18 -13.47 -7.21
N MET A 421 -4.05 -13.83 -6.63
CA MET A 421 -2.73 -13.52 -7.20
C MET A 421 -2.44 -14.34 -8.46
N SER A 422 -2.81 -15.63 -8.44
CA SER A 422 -2.51 -16.58 -9.52
C SER A 422 -3.78 -17.34 -9.93
N PRO A 423 -4.66 -16.74 -10.76
CA PRO A 423 -5.94 -17.37 -11.13
C PRO A 423 -5.82 -18.58 -12.07
N ALA A 424 -4.69 -18.75 -12.76
CA ALA A 424 -4.43 -19.92 -13.59
C ALA A 424 -3.56 -20.94 -12.85
N PRO A 425 -3.63 -22.25 -13.20
CA PRO A 425 -2.76 -23.26 -12.59
C PRO A 425 -1.28 -22.91 -12.78
N LEU A 426 -0.49 -23.07 -11.71
CA LEU A 426 0.94 -22.78 -11.67
C LEU A 426 1.77 -24.03 -11.97
N ASP A 427 2.95 -23.86 -12.56
CA ASP A 427 3.98 -24.87 -12.49
C ASP A 427 4.38 -25.11 -11.02
N PRO A 428 4.25 -26.33 -10.47
CA PRO A 428 4.48 -26.56 -9.06
C PRO A 428 5.96 -26.37 -8.65
N LEU A 429 6.91 -26.66 -9.53
CA LEU A 429 8.33 -26.48 -9.25
C LEU A 429 8.70 -24.98 -9.25
N GLY A 430 8.30 -24.24 -10.26
CA GLY A 430 8.53 -22.79 -10.32
C GLY A 430 7.90 -22.03 -9.16
N ALA A 431 6.69 -22.40 -8.75
CA ALA A 431 6.04 -21.81 -7.58
C ALA A 431 6.78 -22.11 -6.25
N MET A 432 7.37 -23.31 -6.13
CA MET A 432 8.22 -23.65 -4.99
C MET A 432 9.51 -22.83 -4.98
N GLU A 433 10.16 -22.67 -6.12
CA GLU A 433 11.39 -21.88 -6.27
C GLU A 433 11.15 -20.40 -5.91
N ASP A 434 10.00 -19.83 -6.29
CA ASP A 434 9.59 -18.49 -5.89
C ASP A 434 9.38 -18.36 -4.37
N ALA A 435 8.79 -19.38 -3.73
CA ALA A 435 8.65 -19.41 -2.27
C ALA A 435 10.01 -19.47 -1.56
N ILE A 436 10.96 -20.28 -2.08
CA ILE A 436 12.32 -20.34 -1.55
C ILE A 436 13.04 -18.99 -1.75
N THR A 437 12.88 -18.35 -2.90
CA THR A 437 13.44 -17.02 -3.17
C THR A 437 12.92 -15.99 -2.18
N SER A 438 11.62 -16.04 -1.86
CA SER A 438 11.01 -15.14 -0.87
C SER A 438 11.52 -15.39 0.56
N LEU A 439 11.85 -16.64 0.91
CA LEU A 439 12.53 -16.97 2.17
C LEU A 439 13.96 -16.41 2.19
N GLU A 440 14.70 -16.54 1.09
CA GLU A 440 16.06 -16.03 0.95
C GLU A 440 16.10 -14.49 1.12
N GLU A 441 15.13 -13.76 0.55
CA GLU A 441 14.98 -12.32 0.74
C GLU A 441 14.84 -11.96 2.24
N GLN A 442 14.03 -12.71 3.01
CA GLN A 442 13.88 -12.48 4.45
C GLN A 442 15.16 -12.79 5.24
N VAL A 443 15.89 -13.83 4.86
CA VAL A 443 17.20 -14.17 5.47
C VAL A 443 18.20 -13.04 5.20
N ASN A 444 18.27 -12.49 4.00
CA ASN A 444 19.15 -11.38 3.64
C ASN A 444 18.80 -10.09 4.40
N THR A 445 17.51 -9.79 4.57
CA THR A 445 17.07 -8.68 5.44
C THR A 445 17.52 -8.90 6.88
N ARG A 446 17.45 -10.13 7.38
CA ARG A 446 17.96 -10.47 8.72
C ARG A 446 19.47 -10.30 8.84
N VAL A 447 20.26 -10.65 7.82
CA VAL A 447 21.71 -10.40 7.78
C VAL A 447 21.99 -8.93 8.02
N THR A 448 21.31 -8.05 7.32
CA THR A 448 21.45 -6.59 7.47
C THR A 448 21.08 -6.14 8.89
N SER A 449 19.99 -6.65 9.44
CA SER A 449 19.52 -6.28 10.79
C SER A 449 20.50 -6.69 11.88
N ILE A 450 21.06 -7.90 11.78
CA ILE A 450 22.06 -8.40 12.75
C ILE A 450 23.36 -7.61 12.62
N GLU A 451 23.79 -7.28 11.40
CA GLU A 451 24.98 -6.46 11.16
C GLU A 451 24.84 -5.06 11.78
N ASN A 452 23.66 -4.44 11.70
CA ASN A 452 23.39 -3.18 12.37
C ASN A 452 23.50 -3.31 13.89
N GLY A 453 22.98 -4.39 14.47
CA GLY A 453 23.15 -4.70 15.89
C GLY A 453 24.62 -4.91 16.28
N ARG A 454 25.40 -5.61 15.45
CA ARG A 454 26.85 -5.78 15.66
C ARG A 454 27.60 -4.44 15.66
N LYS A 455 27.31 -3.57 14.71
CA LYS A 455 27.89 -2.22 14.65
C LYS A 455 27.55 -1.40 15.89
N TYR A 456 26.29 -1.49 16.35
CA TYR A 456 25.88 -0.84 17.59
C TYR A 456 26.65 -1.36 18.81
N GLN A 457 26.77 -2.66 18.97
CA GLN A 457 27.56 -3.26 20.05
C GLN A 457 29.02 -2.79 20.05
N ASN A 458 29.65 -2.73 18.86
CA ASN A 458 31.02 -2.29 18.67
C ASN A 458 31.23 -0.80 18.91
N SER A 459 30.15 0.01 18.96
CA SER A 459 30.23 1.45 19.26
C SER A 459 30.43 1.79 20.74
N GLY A 460 30.44 0.79 21.62
CA GLY A 460 30.69 0.96 23.06
C GLY A 460 29.50 1.52 23.86
N LYS A 461 28.27 1.53 23.28
CA LYS A 461 27.07 2.09 23.93
C LYS A 461 26.43 1.22 25.02
N GLY A 462 27.04 0.06 25.34
CA GLY A 462 26.51 -0.84 26.37
C GLY A 462 25.38 -1.75 25.91
N ASP A 463 24.71 -2.41 26.85
CA ASP A 463 23.63 -3.34 26.58
C ASP A 463 22.31 -2.59 26.32
N THR A 464 21.56 -3.08 25.34
CA THR A 464 20.20 -2.62 25.05
C THR A 464 19.24 -3.16 26.11
N ALA A 465 18.42 -2.28 26.71
CA ALA A 465 17.39 -2.71 27.65
C ALA A 465 16.31 -3.51 26.92
N MET A 466 16.01 -4.72 27.44
CA MET A 466 14.95 -5.57 26.91
C MET A 466 13.61 -5.20 27.56
N PRO A 467 12.57 -4.86 26.78
CA PRO A 467 11.23 -4.64 27.31
C PRO A 467 10.61 -5.90 27.91
N ASP A 468 9.55 -5.72 28.67
CA ASP A 468 8.80 -6.82 29.27
C ASP A 468 7.61 -7.24 28.41
N GLY A 469 7.32 -8.54 28.42
CA GLY A 469 6.13 -9.10 27.80
C GLY A 469 6.02 -8.79 26.29
N PRO A 470 4.80 -8.55 25.78
CA PRO A 470 4.55 -8.25 24.37
C PRO A 470 5.32 -7.06 23.81
N SER A 471 5.77 -6.15 24.66
CA SER A 471 6.54 -4.97 24.25
C SER A 471 7.89 -5.29 23.60
N ILE A 472 8.35 -6.55 23.65
CA ILE A 472 9.54 -6.96 22.88
C ILE A 472 9.33 -6.82 21.37
N PHE A 473 8.09 -6.84 20.89
CA PHE A 473 7.73 -6.77 19.47
C PHE A 473 7.44 -5.36 18.98
N GLU A 474 6.91 -4.49 19.87
CA GLU A 474 6.49 -3.12 19.56
C GLU A 474 7.01 -2.18 20.64
N THR A 475 8.14 -1.57 20.42
CA THR A 475 8.76 -0.62 21.34
C THR A 475 9.43 0.50 20.55
N THR A 476 10.15 1.35 21.25
CA THR A 476 10.91 2.45 20.64
C THR A 476 12.37 2.39 21.09
N GLY A 477 13.26 3.01 20.31
CA GLY A 477 14.67 3.15 20.64
C GLY A 477 15.51 1.92 20.33
N ALA A 478 16.63 1.77 21.01
CA ALA A 478 17.68 0.81 20.65
C ALA A 478 17.23 -0.67 20.62
N TRP A 479 16.22 -1.06 21.40
CA TRP A 479 15.68 -2.42 21.30
C TRP A 479 14.99 -2.63 19.96
N GLU A 480 14.13 -1.71 19.53
CA GLU A 480 13.43 -1.79 18.25
C GLU A 480 14.40 -1.76 17.07
N ASP A 481 15.42 -0.88 17.14
CA ASP A 481 16.39 -0.71 16.07
C ASP A 481 17.28 -1.96 15.85
N TYR A 482 17.64 -2.69 16.93
CA TYR A 482 18.70 -3.69 16.86
C TYR A 482 18.29 -5.12 17.24
N SER A 483 17.13 -5.32 17.88
CA SER A 483 16.57 -6.67 18.10
C SER A 483 15.80 -7.15 16.87
N THR A 484 15.48 -8.45 16.83
CA THR A 484 14.80 -9.03 15.68
C THR A 484 13.54 -9.86 16.01
N PRO A 485 12.81 -9.68 17.14
CA PRO A 485 11.75 -10.61 17.51
C PRO A 485 10.62 -10.66 16.47
N ALA A 486 10.15 -9.53 15.97
CA ALA A 486 9.11 -9.47 14.94
C ALA A 486 9.57 -10.09 13.61
N ARG A 487 10.84 -9.87 13.22
CA ARG A 487 11.44 -10.48 12.01
C ARG A 487 11.62 -11.98 12.17
N ASP A 488 12.12 -12.43 13.33
CA ASP A 488 12.34 -13.85 13.61
C ASP A 488 11.02 -14.62 13.68
N PHE A 489 9.96 -14.00 14.22
CA PHE A 489 8.63 -14.57 14.19
C PHE A 489 8.13 -14.80 12.76
N ARG A 490 8.26 -13.78 11.88
CA ARG A 490 7.89 -13.91 10.47
C ARG A 490 8.77 -14.88 9.70
N LEU A 491 10.06 -14.91 10.00
CA LEU A 491 11.01 -15.89 9.41
C LEU A 491 10.59 -17.33 9.71
N LEU A 492 10.19 -17.60 10.95
CA LEU A 492 9.71 -18.94 11.35
C LEU A 492 8.44 -19.35 10.58
N ILE A 493 7.52 -18.41 10.36
CA ILE A 493 6.33 -18.66 9.53
C ILE A 493 6.73 -18.90 8.05
N ALA A 494 7.66 -18.12 7.52
CA ALA A 494 8.16 -18.31 6.16
C ALA A 494 8.84 -19.69 5.98
N ILE A 495 9.58 -20.14 6.98
CA ILE A 495 10.15 -21.50 7.02
C ILE A 495 9.06 -22.55 6.97
N ASP A 496 7.98 -22.39 7.78
CA ASP A 496 6.86 -23.33 7.77
C ASP A 496 6.16 -23.39 6.41
N VAL A 497 5.98 -22.25 5.74
CA VAL A 497 5.41 -22.17 4.38
C VAL A 497 6.27 -22.92 3.37
N VAL A 498 7.58 -22.69 3.35
CA VAL A 498 8.51 -23.34 2.42
C VAL A 498 8.60 -24.84 2.66
N ARG A 499 8.72 -25.25 3.92
CA ARG A 499 8.75 -26.69 4.29
C ARG A 499 7.45 -27.41 3.94
N GLY A 500 6.31 -26.75 4.15
CA GLY A 500 5.00 -27.30 3.88
C GLY A 500 4.56 -27.20 2.42
N PHE A 501 5.39 -26.66 1.52
CA PHE A 501 4.99 -26.40 0.15
C PHE A 501 4.59 -27.69 -0.63
N PRO A 502 5.35 -28.81 -0.57
CA PRO A 502 4.92 -30.07 -1.22
C PRO A 502 3.55 -30.57 -0.72
N ASP A 503 3.28 -30.45 0.57
CA ASP A 503 2.00 -30.84 1.18
C ASP A 503 0.87 -29.88 0.75
N HIS A 504 1.18 -28.59 0.57
CA HIS A 504 0.22 -27.63 0.05
C HIS A 504 -0.20 -27.96 -1.39
N VAL A 505 0.75 -28.36 -2.26
CA VAL A 505 0.45 -28.83 -3.61
C VAL A 505 -0.45 -30.07 -3.58
N ALA A 506 -0.17 -31.01 -2.68
CA ALA A 506 -1.00 -32.20 -2.51
C ALA A 506 -2.43 -31.88 -2.01
N ARG A 507 -2.60 -30.88 -1.17
CA ARG A 507 -3.89 -30.42 -0.65
C ARG A 507 -4.71 -29.62 -1.68
N ARG A 508 -4.03 -28.86 -2.53
CA ARG A 508 -4.64 -27.96 -3.53
C ARG A 508 -4.16 -28.27 -4.95
N PRO A 509 -4.31 -29.52 -5.45
CA PRO A 509 -3.81 -29.89 -6.77
C PRO A 509 -4.49 -29.13 -7.92
N ASP A 510 -5.71 -28.62 -7.69
CA ASP A 510 -6.45 -27.74 -8.61
C ASP A 510 -5.71 -26.44 -8.95
N ARG A 511 -4.79 -26.02 -8.10
CA ARG A 511 -4.00 -24.80 -8.25
C ARG A 511 -2.75 -24.99 -9.12
N TYR A 512 -2.43 -26.22 -9.46
CA TYR A 512 -1.15 -26.55 -10.10
C TYR A 512 -1.34 -27.32 -11.40
N ALA A 513 -0.48 -27.04 -12.36
CA ALA A 513 -0.42 -27.76 -13.62
C ALA A 513 0.28 -29.12 -13.41
N ILE A 514 -0.44 -30.10 -12.88
CA ILE A 514 0.09 -31.45 -12.68
C ILE A 514 0.45 -32.05 -14.05
N PRO A 515 1.71 -32.47 -14.29
CA PRO A 515 2.13 -33.01 -15.58
C PRO A 515 1.32 -34.27 -15.96
N GLN A 516 0.99 -34.37 -17.26
CA GLN A 516 0.25 -35.52 -17.77
C GLN A 516 1.00 -36.81 -17.47
N GLY A 517 0.30 -37.81 -16.94
CA GLY A 517 0.84 -39.14 -16.60
C GLY A 517 1.49 -39.22 -15.21
N LYS A 518 1.55 -38.11 -14.44
CA LYS A 518 1.97 -38.13 -13.04
C LYS A 518 0.77 -38.06 -12.10
N SER A 519 0.88 -38.76 -10.98
CA SER A 519 -0.05 -38.56 -9.87
C SER A 519 0.36 -37.36 -9.02
N VAL A 520 -0.56 -36.83 -8.22
CA VAL A 520 -0.27 -35.77 -7.23
C VAL A 520 0.82 -36.23 -6.25
N ALA A 521 0.81 -37.51 -5.85
CA ALA A 521 1.83 -38.07 -4.96
C ALA A 521 3.23 -38.11 -5.60
N ASP A 522 3.31 -38.40 -6.92
CA ASP A 522 4.60 -38.36 -7.64
C ASP A 522 5.16 -36.94 -7.67
N VAL A 523 4.33 -35.94 -7.97
CA VAL A 523 4.73 -34.53 -7.97
C VAL A 523 5.15 -34.09 -6.56
N GLN A 524 4.41 -34.48 -5.52
CA GLN A 524 4.77 -34.18 -4.13
C GLN A 524 6.16 -34.74 -3.78
N ALA A 525 6.45 -35.99 -4.14
CA ALA A 525 7.75 -36.61 -3.89
C ALA A 525 8.89 -35.91 -4.66
N GLU A 526 8.67 -35.53 -5.91
CA GLU A 526 9.63 -34.75 -6.70
C GLU A 526 9.91 -33.39 -6.08
N LEU A 527 8.88 -32.69 -5.61
CA LEU A 527 9.02 -31.40 -4.94
C LEU A 527 9.80 -31.53 -3.60
N GLN A 528 9.58 -32.61 -2.84
CA GLN A 528 10.35 -32.86 -1.61
C GLN A 528 11.85 -33.03 -1.91
N GLY A 529 12.19 -33.76 -2.98
CA GLY A 529 13.58 -33.94 -3.43
C GLY A 529 14.22 -32.63 -3.93
N ALA A 530 13.49 -31.88 -4.74
CA ALA A 530 13.93 -30.59 -5.28
C ALA A 530 14.10 -29.55 -4.17
N LEU A 531 13.16 -29.48 -3.22
CA LEU A 531 13.23 -28.58 -2.05
C LEU A 531 14.50 -28.84 -1.23
N ALA A 532 14.80 -30.10 -0.92
CA ALA A 532 16.00 -30.44 -0.15
C ALA A 532 17.28 -30.02 -0.90
N SER A 533 17.32 -30.19 -2.23
CA SER A 533 18.46 -29.80 -3.08
C SER A 533 18.64 -28.28 -3.12
N GLU A 534 17.56 -27.53 -3.39
CA GLU A 534 17.58 -26.07 -3.49
C GLU A 534 18.00 -25.42 -2.15
N LEU A 535 17.46 -25.88 -1.04
CA LEU A 535 17.80 -25.36 0.27
C LEU A 535 19.28 -25.58 0.64
N ALA A 536 19.88 -26.70 0.19
CA ALA A 536 21.30 -26.98 0.39
C ALA A 536 22.20 -26.18 -0.55
N ALA A 537 21.71 -25.83 -1.73
CA ALA A 537 22.47 -25.09 -2.75
C ALA A 537 22.53 -23.58 -2.48
N ARG A 538 21.45 -22.98 -1.97
CA ARG A 538 21.36 -21.53 -1.73
C ARG A 538 22.10 -21.12 -0.47
N LYS A 539 23.03 -20.18 -0.61
CA LYS A 539 23.97 -19.77 0.43
C LYS A 539 23.92 -18.27 0.68
N PHE A 540 24.14 -17.90 1.93
CA PHE A 540 24.34 -16.52 2.33
C PHE A 540 25.51 -16.41 3.30
N THR A 541 26.05 -15.21 3.48
CA THR A 541 27.21 -14.97 4.34
C THR A 541 26.89 -13.87 5.35
N TYR A 542 27.32 -14.07 6.60
CA TYR A 542 27.23 -13.05 7.64
C TYR A 542 28.59 -12.78 8.28
N THR A 543 28.76 -11.63 8.92
CA THR A 543 29.97 -11.24 9.60
C THR A 543 29.91 -11.69 11.07
N ARG A 544 30.83 -12.53 11.52
CA ARG A 544 30.95 -12.97 12.91
C ARG A 544 31.41 -11.85 13.86
N SER A 545 31.36 -12.10 15.15
CA SER A 545 31.70 -11.11 16.17
C SER A 545 33.14 -10.59 16.08
N ASP A 546 34.07 -11.39 15.58
CA ASP A 546 35.48 -11.04 15.37
C ASP A 546 35.74 -10.34 14.03
N GLY A 547 34.71 -10.17 13.18
CA GLY A 547 34.81 -9.57 11.85
C GLY A 547 35.09 -10.56 10.72
N SER A 548 35.30 -11.84 10.99
CA SER A 548 35.45 -12.88 9.96
C SER A 548 34.10 -13.21 9.32
N GLN A 549 34.14 -13.74 8.10
CA GLN A 549 32.96 -14.15 7.38
C GLN A 549 32.60 -15.60 7.64
N TRP A 550 31.29 -15.89 7.74
CA TRP A 550 30.78 -17.25 7.87
C TRP A 550 29.64 -17.46 6.88
N THR A 551 29.63 -18.62 6.21
CA THR A 551 28.63 -18.95 5.19
C THR A 551 27.71 -20.05 5.69
N LEU A 552 26.41 -19.83 5.55
CA LEU A 552 25.35 -20.80 5.82
C LEU A 552 24.54 -21.05 4.54
N THR A 553 23.81 -22.15 4.54
CA THR A 553 22.79 -22.48 3.56
C THR A 553 21.40 -22.14 4.10
N LEU A 554 20.38 -22.06 3.23
CA LEU A 554 18.99 -21.98 3.70
C LEU A 554 18.59 -23.26 4.47
N LYS A 555 19.20 -24.40 4.13
CA LYS A 555 19.00 -25.64 4.90
C LYS A 555 19.46 -25.47 6.36
N ASP A 556 20.61 -24.83 6.61
CA ASP A 556 21.09 -24.57 7.98
C ASP A 556 20.08 -23.71 8.76
N VAL A 557 19.47 -22.71 8.12
CA VAL A 557 18.43 -21.87 8.73
C VAL A 557 17.22 -22.71 9.13
N ILE A 558 16.76 -23.60 8.25
CA ILE A 558 15.62 -24.48 8.52
C ILE A 558 15.94 -25.49 9.62
N ASP A 559 17.12 -26.10 9.60
CA ASP A 559 17.55 -27.06 10.61
C ASP A 559 17.66 -26.44 12.01
N ARG A 560 17.96 -25.12 12.08
CA ARG A 560 18.06 -24.33 13.33
C ARG A 560 16.76 -23.65 13.73
N MET A 561 15.63 -23.96 13.10
CA MET A 561 14.36 -23.27 13.33
C MET A 561 13.97 -23.20 14.82
N ALA A 562 14.16 -24.28 15.58
CA ALA A 562 13.85 -24.32 17.02
C ALA A 562 14.74 -23.39 17.87
N ASP A 563 15.97 -23.13 17.43
CA ASP A 563 16.90 -22.25 18.12
C ASP A 563 16.68 -20.78 17.77
N PHE A 564 16.15 -20.49 16.56
CA PHE A 564 15.71 -19.15 16.19
C PHE A 564 14.56 -18.62 17.05
N GLU A 565 13.81 -19.48 17.75
CA GLU A 565 12.81 -19.06 18.74
C GLU A 565 13.40 -18.17 19.84
N MET A 566 14.74 -18.18 20.04
CA MET A 566 15.44 -17.46 21.09
C MET A 566 16.60 -16.57 20.60
N ALA A 567 16.78 -16.40 19.29
CA ALA A 567 17.96 -15.79 18.67
C ALA A 567 17.85 -14.28 18.42
N TYR A 568 16.83 -13.60 18.95
CA TYR A 568 16.48 -12.22 18.61
C TYR A 568 17.12 -11.12 19.47
N ASN A 569 17.88 -11.48 20.54
CA ASN A 569 18.43 -10.48 21.47
C ASN A 569 19.67 -9.78 20.88
N PRO A 570 19.69 -8.43 20.79
CA PRO A 570 20.82 -7.71 20.21
C PRO A 570 22.07 -7.71 21.11
N ASN A 571 21.95 -8.12 22.38
CA ASN A 571 23.07 -8.18 23.31
C ASN A 571 23.84 -9.51 23.24
N ASP A 572 23.32 -10.52 22.55
CA ASP A 572 24.06 -11.73 22.24
C ASP A 572 25.06 -11.50 21.11
N CYS A 573 26.11 -12.31 21.08
CA CYS A 573 27.04 -12.35 19.95
C CYS A 573 26.31 -12.73 18.65
N VAL A 574 26.86 -12.33 17.50
CA VAL A 574 26.26 -12.60 16.19
C VAL A 574 26.01 -14.08 15.96
N GLU A 575 26.95 -14.94 16.39
CA GLU A 575 26.88 -16.39 16.23
C GLU A 575 25.64 -16.98 16.92
N LEU A 576 25.32 -16.54 18.14
CA LEU A 576 24.11 -16.95 18.86
C LEU A 576 22.84 -16.41 18.17
N ARG A 577 22.94 -15.22 17.61
CA ARG A 577 21.82 -14.68 16.80
C ARG A 577 21.60 -15.43 15.49
N TRP A 578 22.60 -16.19 15.00
CA TRP A 578 22.45 -17.16 13.91
C TRP A 578 22.25 -18.59 14.39
N ALA A 579 21.97 -18.75 15.70
CA ALA A 579 21.74 -20.05 16.33
C ALA A 579 22.89 -21.05 16.07
N ALA A 580 24.14 -20.56 16.10
CA ALA A 580 25.30 -21.39 15.90
C ALA A 580 25.36 -22.50 16.97
N PRO A 581 25.60 -23.77 16.60
CA PRO A 581 25.64 -24.86 17.53
C PRO A 581 26.73 -24.65 18.58
N ALA A 582 26.42 -24.93 19.85
CA ALA A 582 27.37 -24.79 20.95
C ALA A 582 28.63 -25.65 20.71
N GLY A 583 29.80 -25.03 20.89
CA GLY A 583 31.10 -25.71 20.68
C GLY A 583 31.51 -25.88 19.21
N SER A 584 30.74 -25.39 18.25
CA SER A 584 31.13 -25.40 16.84
C SER A 584 32.22 -24.37 16.52
N GLU A 585 32.91 -24.54 15.39
CA GLU A 585 33.84 -23.54 14.86
C GLU A 585 33.13 -22.21 14.61
N GLU A 586 31.88 -22.23 14.12
CA GLU A 586 31.05 -21.05 13.94
C GLU A 586 30.89 -20.24 15.23
N ALA A 587 30.64 -20.93 16.36
CA ALA A 587 30.45 -20.30 17.67
C ALA A 587 31.76 -19.88 18.35
N SER A 588 32.93 -20.25 17.84
CA SER A 588 34.25 -20.07 18.53
C SER A 588 34.62 -18.60 18.77
N THR A 589 34.07 -17.67 18.01
CA THR A 589 34.32 -16.22 18.12
C THR A 589 33.32 -15.51 19.04
N CYS A 590 32.31 -16.22 19.55
CA CYS A 590 31.32 -15.69 20.48
C CYS A 590 31.93 -15.44 21.87
N LYS A 591 32.02 -14.17 22.29
CA LYS A 591 32.52 -13.76 23.61
C LYS A 591 31.48 -12.97 24.41
N ARG A 592 30.35 -12.61 23.81
CA ARG A 592 29.31 -11.78 24.43
C ARG A 592 28.00 -12.54 24.53
N HIS A 593 27.38 -12.45 25.68
CA HIS A 593 26.05 -13.00 25.93
C HIS A 593 25.13 -11.92 26.49
N ALA A 594 23.88 -11.98 26.14
CA ALA A 594 22.86 -11.14 26.75
C ALA A 594 22.85 -11.36 28.31
N PRO A 595 22.50 -10.32 29.09
CA PRO A 595 22.33 -10.43 30.52
C PRO A 595 21.47 -11.62 30.95
N ALA A 596 21.82 -12.30 32.04
CA ALA A 596 21.11 -13.50 32.50
C ALA A 596 19.59 -13.28 32.68
N ALA A 597 19.19 -12.10 33.16
CA ALA A 597 17.78 -11.73 33.32
C ALA A 597 17.06 -11.66 31.96
N GLN A 598 17.70 -11.14 30.91
CA GLN A 598 17.12 -11.11 29.57
C GLN A 598 17.02 -12.52 28.99
N ARG A 599 17.99 -13.36 29.17
CA ARG A 599 17.94 -14.76 28.71
C ARG A 599 16.85 -15.56 29.41
N ALA A 600 16.58 -15.32 30.68
CA ALA A 600 15.46 -15.91 31.40
C ALA A 600 14.10 -15.50 30.77
N LYS A 601 13.92 -14.22 30.48
CA LYS A 601 12.73 -13.72 29.77
C LYS A 601 12.56 -14.36 28.38
N ILE A 602 13.64 -14.46 27.61
CA ILE A 602 13.61 -15.10 26.28
C ILE A 602 13.14 -16.54 26.39
N THR A 603 13.60 -17.27 27.40
CA THR A 603 13.18 -18.66 27.67
C THR A 603 11.69 -18.73 28.02
N GLU A 604 11.18 -17.78 28.82
CA GLU A 604 9.75 -17.65 29.15
C GLU A 604 8.91 -17.38 27.90
N TYR A 605 9.38 -16.48 27.02
CA TYR A 605 8.65 -16.05 25.82
C TYR A 605 8.79 -17.00 24.63
N ARG A 606 9.62 -18.06 24.75
CA ARG A 606 9.90 -19.00 23.66
C ARG A 606 8.64 -19.60 23.04
N ASN A 607 7.61 -19.88 23.84
CA ASN A 607 6.38 -20.49 23.35
C ASN A 607 5.63 -19.61 22.34
N TRP A 608 5.73 -18.27 22.43
CA TRP A 608 5.14 -17.40 21.44
C TRP A 608 5.66 -17.66 20.02
N PHE A 609 6.98 -17.88 19.92
CA PHE A 609 7.63 -18.21 18.65
C PHE A 609 7.32 -19.64 18.21
N ARG A 610 7.37 -20.60 19.14
CA ARG A 610 7.10 -22.01 18.85
C ARG A 610 5.67 -22.24 18.32
N ASP A 611 4.71 -21.60 18.95
CA ASP A 611 3.30 -21.78 18.64
C ASP A 611 2.81 -20.82 17.52
N ARG A 612 3.73 -19.97 16.98
CA ARG A 612 3.40 -18.90 16.02
C ARG A 612 2.25 -18.04 16.54
N HIS A 613 2.24 -17.81 17.85
CA HIS A 613 1.24 -17.00 18.53
C HIS A 613 1.86 -15.73 19.10
N TRP A 614 1.52 -14.59 18.47
CA TRP A 614 1.93 -13.28 18.97
C TRP A 614 1.08 -12.92 20.19
N PRO A 615 1.68 -12.62 21.32
CA PRO A 615 0.91 -12.29 22.52
C PRO A 615 0.16 -10.97 22.35
N THR A 616 -1.06 -10.92 22.90
CA THR A 616 -1.87 -9.69 22.86
C THR A 616 -1.16 -8.58 23.62
N PRO A 617 -1.01 -7.36 23.05
CA PRO A 617 -0.42 -6.23 23.74
C PRO A 617 -1.12 -5.95 25.06
N GLN A 618 -0.36 -5.61 26.10
CA GLN A 618 -0.92 -5.05 27.32
C GLN A 618 -1.22 -3.58 27.06
N ALA A 619 -2.38 -3.09 27.48
CA ALA A 619 -2.68 -1.67 27.34
C ALA A 619 -1.66 -0.84 28.15
N SER A 620 -0.97 0.05 27.47
CA SER A 620 -0.11 1.07 28.07
C SER A 620 -0.94 2.14 28.78
#